data_b8256d1d26b7e7320edde96bc3e51247
#
_entry.id   b8256d1d26b7e7320edde96bc3e51247
#
_cell.length_a   1.000
_cell.length_b   1.000
_cell.length_c   1.000
_cell.angle_alpha   90.00
_cell.angle_beta   90.00
_cell.angle_gamma   90.00
#
_symmetry.space_group_name_H-M   'P 1'
#
loop_
_entity.id
_entity.type
_entity.pdbx_description
1 polymer ?
#
loop_
_entity_poly.entity_id
_entity_poly.type
_entity_poly.pdbx_seq_one_letter_code
_entity_poly.pdbx_strand_id
1 'polypeptide(L)'
;QRALQQQLDEILPLYKSWGIAGIKFGFVQVGSQVWTKWMHEAVKKCADYGLMVDIHDEYRPTGFSRTYPNLMTQEGIRGNEEFPDAIHNVTLPFTRFVAGAADYTICYYRQDFGRLNTDKDNYGVPRSKSIQTTPAHQLALAAVYYSPLQYMYWYDKPSDSQDEPELKFFDDIYTTWDDTKVLQGEIGQFITIARRKGEEWFIGSITNNEARALPVSLDFLP
;
A
#
# COMPACT_ATOMS: atom_id res chain seq x y z
N GLN A 1 3.52 -10.15 19.33
CA GLN A 1 2.08 -10.06 19.14
C GLN A 1 1.31 -10.39 20.43
N ARG A 2 1.46 -11.58 21.03
CA ARG A 2 0.77 -11.92 22.30
C ARG A 2 1.08 -10.95 23.43
N ALA A 3 2.34 -10.53 23.56
CA ALA A 3 2.73 -9.53 24.55
C ALA A 3 2.08 -8.18 24.29
N LEU A 4 2.05 -7.73 23.04
CA LEU A 4 1.41 -6.46 22.65
C LEU A 4 -0.08 -6.45 22.98
N GLN A 5 -0.77 -7.56 22.80
CA GLN A 5 -2.19 -7.69 23.11
C GLN A 5 -2.53 -7.52 24.60
N GLN A 6 -1.61 -7.90 25.46
CA GLN A 6 -1.77 -7.81 26.92
C GLN A 6 -1.27 -6.49 27.49
N GLN A 7 -0.47 -5.74 26.74
CA GLN A 7 0.30 -4.60 27.23
C GLN A 7 0.00 -3.28 26.49
N LEU A 8 -1.07 -3.20 25.70
CA LEU A 8 -1.38 -1.97 24.96
C LEU A 8 -1.44 -0.74 25.89
N ASP A 9 -2.03 -0.89 27.07
CA ASP A 9 -2.18 0.20 28.02
C ASP A 9 -0.86 0.70 28.60
N GLU A 10 0.18 -0.12 28.59
CA GLU A 10 1.54 0.22 29.02
C GLU A 10 2.40 0.74 27.86
N ILE A 11 2.26 0.12 26.67
CA ILE A 11 3.11 0.38 25.52
C ILE A 11 2.72 1.67 24.78
N LEU A 12 1.43 1.95 24.62
CA LEU A 12 0.99 3.13 23.86
C LEU A 12 1.43 4.46 24.49
N PRO A 13 1.27 4.67 25.82
CA PRO A 13 1.83 5.87 26.45
C PRO A 13 3.35 5.97 26.31
N LEU A 14 4.06 4.84 26.38
CA LEU A 14 5.50 4.81 26.21
C LEU A 14 5.90 5.23 24.77
N TYR A 15 5.26 4.68 23.76
CA TYR A 15 5.49 5.04 22.38
C TYR A 15 5.19 6.52 22.12
N LYS A 16 4.10 7.02 22.70
CA LYS A 16 3.79 8.45 22.64
C LYS A 16 4.89 9.31 23.28
N SER A 17 5.42 8.88 24.42
CA SER A 17 6.51 9.60 25.10
C SER A 17 7.81 9.63 24.30
N TRP A 18 8.02 8.65 23.43
CA TRP A 18 9.16 8.60 22.49
C TRP A 18 8.95 9.42 21.22
N GLY A 19 7.78 10.06 21.06
CA GLY A 19 7.46 10.84 19.87
C GLY A 19 7.07 10.00 18.65
N ILE A 20 6.75 8.72 18.84
CA ILE A 20 6.26 7.86 17.75
C ILE A 20 4.91 8.38 17.27
N ALA A 21 4.75 8.53 15.96
CA ALA A 21 3.55 9.06 15.33
C ALA A 21 2.51 7.99 14.97
N GLY A 22 2.92 6.73 14.83
CA GLY A 22 2.02 5.65 14.45
C GLY A 22 2.61 4.25 14.67
N ILE A 23 1.76 3.24 14.50
CA ILE A 23 2.08 1.83 14.71
C ILE A 23 1.60 1.03 13.51
N LYS A 24 2.44 0.11 13.03
CA LYS A 24 2.05 -0.97 12.14
C LYS A 24 1.77 -2.23 12.98
N PHE A 25 0.54 -2.73 12.90
CA PHE A 25 0.17 -4.04 13.41
C PHE A 25 0.34 -5.08 12.31
N GLY A 26 1.36 -5.93 12.42
CA GLY A 26 1.61 -7.06 11.52
C GLY A 26 1.42 -8.40 12.21
N PHE A 27 1.31 -9.48 11.43
CA PHE A 27 1.06 -10.85 11.92
C PHE A 27 -0.19 -10.94 12.80
N VAL A 28 -1.23 -10.20 12.40
CA VAL A 28 -2.50 -10.20 13.12
C VAL A 28 -3.34 -11.41 12.73
N GLN A 29 -3.99 -12.01 13.71
CA GLN A 29 -4.95 -13.07 13.40
C GLN A 29 -6.28 -12.45 13.04
N VAL A 30 -6.74 -12.71 11.82
CA VAL A 30 -8.02 -12.22 11.30
C VAL A 30 -9.01 -13.39 11.12
N GLY A 31 -10.28 -13.04 10.91
CA GLY A 31 -11.31 -14.02 10.62
C GLY A 31 -12.11 -14.54 11.82
N SER A 32 -11.70 -14.23 13.06
CA SER A 32 -12.53 -14.51 14.24
C SER A 32 -13.08 -13.22 14.86
N GLN A 33 -14.26 -13.32 15.48
CA GLN A 33 -14.88 -12.22 16.19
C GLN A 33 -13.97 -11.65 17.30
N VAL A 34 -13.28 -12.54 18.03
CA VAL A 34 -12.38 -12.14 19.14
C VAL A 34 -11.26 -11.26 18.62
N TRP A 35 -10.60 -11.64 17.55
CA TRP A 35 -9.49 -10.88 16.98
C TRP A 35 -9.94 -9.59 16.30
N THR A 36 -11.08 -9.59 15.60
CA THR A 36 -11.66 -8.38 15.03
C THR A 36 -12.01 -7.37 16.11
N LYS A 37 -12.63 -7.83 17.19
CA LYS A 37 -12.92 -6.97 18.35
C LYS A 37 -11.65 -6.39 18.96
N TRP A 38 -10.65 -7.24 19.18
CA TRP A 38 -9.37 -6.77 19.73
C TRP A 38 -8.72 -5.72 18.84
N MET A 39 -8.71 -5.93 17.53
CA MET A 39 -8.13 -4.98 16.58
C MET A 39 -8.86 -3.63 16.60
N HIS A 40 -10.19 -3.65 16.66
CA HIS A 40 -10.97 -2.42 16.78
C HIS A 40 -10.65 -1.67 18.08
N GLU A 41 -10.54 -2.37 19.20
CA GLU A 41 -10.16 -1.75 20.48
C GLU A 41 -8.71 -1.22 20.45
N ALA A 42 -7.79 -1.91 19.79
CA ALA A 42 -6.42 -1.43 19.61
C ALA A 42 -6.36 -0.12 18.80
N VAL A 43 -7.12 -0.04 17.70
CA VAL A 43 -7.23 1.18 16.89
C VAL A 43 -7.79 2.35 17.70
N LYS A 44 -8.86 2.13 18.50
CA LYS A 44 -9.44 3.13 19.39
C LYS A 44 -8.42 3.62 20.41
N LYS A 45 -7.72 2.71 21.10
CA LYS A 45 -6.68 3.07 22.06
C LYS A 45 -5.56 3.87 21.41
N CYS A 46 -5.13 3.50 20.20
CA CYS A 46 -4.17 4.30 19.44
C CYS A 46 -4.67 5.74 19.19
N ALA A 47 -5.97 5.90 18.89
CA ALA A 47 -6.57 7.24 18.71
C ALA A 47 -6.47 8.08 19.98
N ASP A 48 -6.71 7.49 21.16
CA ASP A 48 -6.61 8.18 22.45
C ASP A 48 -5.21 8.76 22.73
N TYR A 49 -4.18 8.15 22.13
CA TYR A 49 -2.79 8.63 22.20
C TYR A 49 -2.36 9.41 20.96
N GLY A 50 -3.26 9.67 20.01
CA GLY A 50 -2.94 10.37 18.75
C GLY A 50 -1.97 9.61 17.87
N LEU A 51 -2.02 8.27 17.88
CA LEU A 51 -1.18 7.39 17.07
C LEU A 51 -1.94 6.95 15.82
N MET A 52 -1.30 7.09 14.68
CA MET A 52 -1.76 6.53 13.41
C MET A 52 -1.60 5.01 13.40
N VAL A 53 -2.41 4.33 12.62
CA VAL A 53 -2.40 2.86 12.52
C VAL A 53 -2.38 2.41 11.08
N ASP A 54 -1.50 1.47 10.79
CA ASP A 54 -1.53 0.58 9.63
C ASP A 54 -1.73 -0.85 10.10
N ILE A 55 -2.64 -1.61 9.47
CA ILE A 55 -2.87 -3.02 9.77
C ILE A 55 -2.44 -3.86 8.59
N HIS A 56 -1.47 -4.73 8.80
CA HIS A 56 -1.00 -5.67 7.78
C HIS A 56 -1.69 -7.04 7.86
N ASP A 57 -1.30 -7.94 6.99
CA ASP A 57 -1.87 -9.27 6.77
C ASP A 57 -3.26 -9.22 6.10
N GLU A 58 -4.13 -10.13 6.43
CA GLU A 58 -5.41 -10.30 5.74
C GLU A 58 -6.53 -9.35 6.19
N TYR A 59 -6.24 -8.36 7.02
CA TYR A 59 -7.28 -7.44 7.50
C TYR A 59 -7.78 -6.55 6.36
N ARG A 60 -9.06 -6.64 6.08
CA ARG A 60 -9.72 -5.93 4.96
C ARG A 60 -10.50 -4.71 5.45
N PRO A 61 -10.66 -3.68 4.61
CA PRO A 61 -11.47 -2.52 4.95
C PRO A 61 -12.91 -2.89 5.31
N THR A 62 -13.38 -2.38 6.44
CA THR A 62 -14.75 -2.55 6.93
C THR A 62 -15.50 -1.23 7.00
N GLY A 63 -14.87 -0.13 6.59
CA GLY A 63 -15.37 1.23 6.81
C GLY A 63 -15.05 1.78 8.20
N PHE A 64 -14.35 1.04 9.05
CA PHE A 64 -14.02 1.45 10.41
C PHE A 64 -13.14 2.72 10.46
N SER A 65 -12.30 2.94 9.46
CA SER A 65 -11.51 4.16 9.28
C SER A 65 -12.35 5.44 9.14
N ARG A 66 -13.63 5.34 8.79
CA ARG A 66 -14.53 6.50 8.76
C ARG A 66 -14.94 6.96 10.16
N THR A 67 -14.94 6.05 11.12
CA THR A 67 -15.20 6.35 12.54
C THR A 67 -13.91 6.66 13.27
N TYR A 68 -12.84 5.94 12.95
CA TYR A 68 -11.51 6.09 13.54
C TYR A 68 -10.49 6.41 12.44
N PRO A 69 -10.38 7.70 12.06
CA PRO A 69 -9.53 8.12 10.93
C PRO A 69 -8.03 7.98 11.19
N ASN A 70 -7.62 7.72 12.43
CA ASN A 70 -6.25 7.30 12.73
C ASN A 70 -5.89 5.92 12.14
N LEU A 71 -6.86 5.09 11.76
CA LEU A 71 -6.64 3.92 10.91
C LEU A 71 -6.43 4.39 9.47
N MET A 72 -5.16 4.63 9.13
CA MET A 72 -4.77 5.25 7.87
C MET A 72 -4.91 4.29 6.70
N THR A 73 -4.46 3.04 6.89
CA THR A 73 -4.41 2.04 5.83
C THR A 73 -4.45 0.63 6.38
N GLN A 74 -4.66 -0.32 5.47
CA GLN A 74 -4.69 -1.75 5.79
C GLN A 74 -4.16 -2.52 4.59
N GLU A 75 -3.34 -3.53 4.81
CA GLU A 75 -2.90 -4.37 3.71
C GLU A 75 -4.11 -5.05 3.04
N GLY A 76 -4.52 -6.21 3.50
CA GLY A 76 -5.67 -6.95 2.96
C GLY A 76 -5.66 -7.13 1.45
N ILE A 77 -4.47 -7.18 0.86
CA ILE A 77 -4.19 -7.41 -0.56
C ILE A 77 -2.95 -8.30 -0.71
N ARG A 78 -2.71 -8.76 -1.91
CA ARG A 78 -1.43 -9.37 -2.28
C ARG A 78 -0.48 -8.26 -2.74
N GLY A 79 0.30 -7.72 -1.80
CA GLY A 79 1.32 -6.69 -2.06
C GLY A 79 2.64 -7.26 -2.58
N ASN A 80 3.66 -6.42 -2.68
CA ASN A 80 4.97 -6.86 -3.18
C ASN A 80 5.64 -7.94 -2.32
N GLU A 81 5.27 -8.08 -1.07
CA GLU A 81 5.72 -9.19 -0.22
C GLU A 81 5.38 -10.57 -0.79
N GLU A 82 4.38 -10.65 -1.66
CA GLU A 82 3.93 -11.86 -2.34
C GLU A 82 4.30 -11.89 -3.83
N PHE A 83 5.09 -10.94 -4.30
CA PHE A 83 5.60 -10.84 -5.68
C PHE A 83 4.50 -10.99 -6.76
N PRO A 84 3.44 -10.18 -6.75
CA PRO A 84 2.39 -10.26 -7.75
C PRO A 84 2.86 -9.78 -9.12
N ASP A 85 2.17 -10.23 -10.16
CA ASP A 85 2.39 -9.80 -11.53
C ASP A 85 1.62 -8.51 -11.90
N ALA A 86 1.86 -8.01 -13.09
CA ALA A 86 1.20 -6.80 -13.58
C ALA A 86 -0.31 -6.98 -13.79
N ILE A 87 -0.79 -8.20 -14.10
CA ILE A 87 -2.23 -8.48 -14.25
C ILE A 87 -2.95 -8.30 -12.91
N HIS A 88 -2.34 -8.82 -11.84
CA HIS A 88 -2.85 -8.59 -10.49
C HIS A 88 -2.88 -7.09 -10.18
N ASN A 89 -1.80 -6.37 -10.47
CA ASN A 89 -1.68 -4.96 -10.14
C ASN A 89 -2.74 -4.10 -10.84
N VAL A 90 -3.02 -4.35 -12.12
CA VAL A 90 -4.06 -3.58 -12.85
C VAL A 90 -5.48 -4.01 -12.49
N THR A 91 -5.66 -5.09 -11.74
CA THR A 91 -6.96 -5.55 -11.24
C THR A 91 -7.35 -4.87 -9.92
N LEU A 92 -6.37 -4.60 -9.06
CA LEU A 92 -6.61 -4.05 -7.71
C LEU A 92 -7.37 -2.72 -7.69
N PRO A 93 -7.12 -1.74 -8.58
CA PRO A 93 -7.86 -0.48 -8.58
C PRO A 93 -9.37 -0.64 -8.77
N PHE A 94 -9.79 -1.67 -9.52
CA PHE A 94 -11.20 -1.96 -9.79
C PHE A 94 -11.87 -2.85 -8.75
N THR A 95 -11.11 -3.40 -7.83
CA THR A 95 -11.58 -4.37 -6.83
C THR A 95 -11.24 -3.89 -5.41
N ARG A 96 -10.05 -4.17 -4.93
CA ARG A 96 -9.65 -3.90 -3.55
C ARG A 96 -9.67 -2.42 -3.18
N PHE A 97 -9.21 -1.54 -4.06
CA PHE A 97 -9.15 -0.10 -3.76
C PHE A 97 -10.52 0.58 -3.77
N VAL A 98 -11.54 -0.04 -4.36
CA VAL A 98 -12.93 0.41 -4.23
C VAL A 98 -13.44 0.32 -2.80
N ALA A 99 -12.91 -0.63 -2.02
CA ALA A 99 -13.28 -0.81 -0.62
C ALA A 99 -12.55 0.15 0.34
N GLY A 100 -11.45 0.76 -0.09
CA GLY A 100 -10.65 1.70 0.71
C GLY A 100 -9.15 1.58 0.51
N ALA A 101 -8.41 2.35 1.30
CA ALA A 101 -6.95 2.42 1.27
C ALA A 101 -6.29 1.04 1.45
N ALA A 102 -5.13 0.86 0.82
CA ALA A 102 -4.29 -0.32 1.03
C ALA A 102 -2.80 0.03 0.97
N ASP A 103 -2.04 -0.54 1.89
CA ASP A 103 -0.58 -0.52 1.83
C ASP A 103 -0.09 -1.70 0.99
N TYR A 104 0.57 -1.39 -0.12
CA TYR A 104 1.02 -2.38 -1.11
C TYR A 104 2.49 -2.75 -0.94
N THR A 105 3.23 -2.04 -0.11
CA THR A 105 4.68 -2.25 0.05
C THR A 105 5.48 -2.05 -1.24
N ILE A 106 5.36 -0.85 -1.81
CA ILE A 106 5.97 -0.49 -3.11
C ILE A 106 7.50 -0.65 -3.05
N CYS A 107 8.08 -1.17 -4.13
CA CYS A 107 9.51 -1.27 -4.34
C CYS A 107 9.90 -0.58 -5.65
N TYR A 108 11.16 -0.20 -5.78
CA TYR A 108 11.68 0.33 -7.04
C TYR A 108 12.57 -0.68 -7.76
N TYR A 109 13.49 -1.29 -7.03
CA TYR A 109 14.47 -2.19 -7.61
C TYR A 109 13.90 -3.61 -7.81
N ARG A 110 14.20 -4.20 -8.96
CA ARG A 110 13.91 -5.62 -9.23
C ARG A 110 15.02 -6.48 -8.64
N GLN A 111 14.93 -6.81 -7.38
CA GLN A 111 15.91 -7.66 -6.72
C GLN A 111 15.51 -9.13 -6.76
N ASP A 112 16.49 -9.98 -7.02
CA ASP A 112 16.37 -11.40 -6.72
C ASP A 112 16.68 -11.58 -5.23
N PHE A 113 15.66 -11.82 -4.43
CA PHE A 113 15.78 -11.93 -2.97
C PHE A 113 16.43 -13.24 -2.52
N GLY A 114 16.94 -14.07 -3.43
CA GLY A 114 17.69 -15.29 -3.09
C GLY A 114 16.96 -16.24 -2.14
N ARG A 115 15.77 -15.90 -1.72
CA ARG A 115 14.98 -16.65 -0.75
C ARG A 115 14.12 -17.71 -1.43
N LEU A 116 14.54 -18.95 -1.21
CA LEU A 116 13.67 -20.10 -1.13
C LEU A 116 12.80 -20.37 -2.36
N ASN A 117 13.42 -20.95 -3.37
CA ASN A 117 12.78 -21.57 -4.53
C ASN A 117 11.69 -22.60 -4.22
N THR A 118 11.40 -22.84 -2.96
CA THR A 118 10.51 -23.90 -2.50
C THR A 118 9.21 -23.35 -1.95
N ASP A 119 9.12 -22.05 -1.70
CA ASP A 119 7.92 -21.47 -1.14
C ASP A 119 6.82 -21.41 -2.20
N LYS A 120 5.73 -21.99 -1.83
CA LYS A 120 4.47 -21.88 -2.55
C LYS A 120 3.55 -20.97 -1.75
N ASP A 121 2.69 -20.25 -2.45
CA ASP A 121 1.62 -19.52 -1.79
C ASP A 121 0.59 -20.49 -1.16
N ASN A 122 -0.42 -19.95 -0.51
CA ASN A 122 -1.48 -20.74 0.12
C ASN A 122 -2.30 -21.60 -0.86
N TYR A 123 -2.12 -21.37 -2.17
CA TYR A 123 -2.78 -22.11 -3.24
C TYR A 123 -1.82 -23.09 -3.95
N GLY A 124 -0.59 -23.24 -3.45
CA GLY A 124 0.40 -24.14 -4.03
C GLY A 124 1.14 -23.61 -5.27
N VAL A 125 0.97 -22.33 -5.60
CA VAL A 125 1.66 -21.68 -6.71
C VAL A 125 3.08 -21.27 -6.29
N PRO A 126 4.12 -21.58 -7.07
CA PRO A 126 5.48 -21.13 -6.78
C PRO A 126 5.53 -19.60 -6.67
N ARG A 127 6.06 -19.08 -5.56
CA ARG A 127 6.30 -17.63 -5.39
C ARG A 127 7.48 -17.21 -6.24
N SER A 128 7.34 -16.11 -6.94
CA SER A 128 8.48 -15.43 -7.55
C SER A 128 9.44 -14.95 -6.47
N LYS A 129 10.71 -14.83 -6.82
CA LYS A 129 11.74 -14.33 -5.92
C LYS A 129 12.09 -12.86 -6.15
N SER A 130 11.51 -12.24 -7.16
CA SER A 130 11.81 -10.88 -7.55
C SER A 130 10.53 -10.13 -7.89
N ILE A 131 10.60 -8.80 -7.79
CA ILE A 131 9.51 -7.93 -8.24
C ILE A 131 9.23 -8.20 -9.72
N GLN A 132 7.98 -8.54 -10.04
CA GLN A 132 7.58 -9.00 -11.38
C GLN A 132 7.31 -7.86 -12.36
N THR A 133 7.33 -6.62 -11.90
CA THR A 133 7.04 -5.42 -12.69
C THR A 133 8.28 -4.55 -12.85
N THR A 134 8.21 -3.57 -13.74
CA THR A 134 9.33 -2.65 -13.99
C THR A 134 9.40 -1.55 -12.91
N PRO A 135 10.56 -0.88 -12.73
CA PRO A 135 10.66 0.29 -11.88
C PRO A 135 9.64 1.39 -12.22
N ALA A 136 9.41 1.67 -13.50
CA ALA A 136 8.40 2.63 -13.93
C ALA A 136 6.98 2.22 -13.52
N HIS A 137 6.65 0.93 -13.56
CA HIS A 137 5.37 0.42 -13.05
C HIS A 137 5.26 0.66 -11.54
N GLN A 138 6.30 0.38 -10.78
CA GLN A 138 6.32 0.59 -9.33
C GLN A 138 6.17 2.09 -8.97
N LEU A 139 6.86 2.99 -9.67
CA LEU A 139 6.67 4.44 -9.52
C LEU A 139 5.21 4.84 -9.75
N ALA A 140 4.60 4.34 -10.83
CA ALA A 140 3.22 4.66 -11.17
C ALA A 140 2.22 4.16 -10.11
N LEU A 141 2.52 3.06 -9.40
CA LEU A 141 1.66 2.54 -8.33
C LEU A 141 1.44 3.58 -7.21
N ALA A 142 2.42 4.42 -6.92
CA ALA A 142 2.29 5.46 -5.89
C ALA A 142 1.18 6.48 -6.23
N ALA A 143 0.92 6.73 -7.50
CA ALA A 143 -0.20 7.56 -7.95
C ALA A 143 -1.50 6.76 -8.15
N VAL A 144 -1.40 5.52 -8.68
CA VAL A 144 -2.57 4.68 -8.98
C VAL A 144 -3.23 4.16 -7.70
N TYR A 145 -2.45 3.70 -6.73
CA TYR A 145 -2.96 3.14 -5.50
C TYR A 145 -3.23 4.22 -4.47
N TYR A 146 -4.35 4.11 -3.79
CA TYR A 146 -4.69 5.03 -2.72
C TYR A 146 -4.32 4.46 -1.36
N SER A 147 -3.44 5.15 -0.67
CA SER A 147 -3.16 4.93 0.73
C SER A 147 -2.63 6.20 1.38
N PRO A 148 -3.24 6.71 2.46
CA PRO A 148 -2.70 7.86 3.20
C PRO A 148 -1.36 7.61 3.88
N LEU A 149 -1.01 6.35 4.06
CA LEU A 149 0.27 5.88 4.53
C LEU A 149 0.71 4.73 3.62
N GLN A 150 1.89 4.83 3.00
CA GLN A 150 2.46 3.81 2.12
C GLN A 150 3.87 3.49 2.56
N TYR A 151 4.17 2.21 2.70
CA TYR A 151 5.55 1.75 2.81
C TYR A 151 6.17 1.67 1.43
N MET A 152 7.23 2.43 1.22
CA MET A 152 8.02 2.44 -0.02
C MET A 152 9.37 1.81 0.22
N TYR A 153 10.01 1.35 -0.85
CA TYR A 153 11.32 0.68 -0.82
C TYR A 153 11.35 -0.56 0.08
N TRP A 154 10.26 -1.32 0.13
CA TRP A 154 10.08 -2.40 1.11
C TRP A 154 11.21 -3.43 1.11
N TYR A 155 11.66 -3.86 -0.08
CA TYR A 155 12.81 -4.76 -0.23
C TYR A 155 14.06 -4.07 -0.73
N ASP A 156 13.98 -2.80 -1.09
CA ASP A 156 15.09 -2.06 -1.64
C ASP A 156 16.12 -1.76 -0.55
N LYS A 157 17.38 -1.65 -0.94
CA LYS A 157 18.47 -1.32 -0.05
C LYS A 157 19.09 0.00 -0.47
N PRO A 158 19.51 0.84 0.48
CA PRO A 158 20.21 2.07 0.14
C PRO A 158 21.45 1.87 -0.75
N SER A 159 22.09 0.69 -0.63
CA SER A 159 23.25 0.32 -1.46
C SER A 159 22.92 0.06 -2.93
N ASP A 160 21.65 -0.10 -3.25
CA ASP A 160 21.20 -0.40 -4.63
C ASP A 160 20.92 0.88 -5.42
N SER A 161 20.76 2.01 -4.72
CA SER A 161 20.55 3.32 -5.33
C SER A 161 21.79 3.79 -6.07
N GLN A 162 21.58 4.31 -7.27
CA GLN A 162 22.58 4.96 -8.10
C GLN A 162 22.19 6.41 -8.40
N ASP A 163 21.40 7.01 -7.51
CA ASP A 163 20.87 8.37 -7.64
C ASP A 163 20.01 8.54 -8.92
N GLU A 164 19.17 7.56 -9.21
CA GLU A 164 18.25 7.61 -10.34
C GLU A 164 17.32 8.83 -10.21
N PRO A 165 17.30 9.74 -11.19
CA PRO A 165 16.58 11.01 -11.06
C PRO A 165 15.07 10.83 -10.96
N GLU A 166 14.53 9.72 -11.49
CA GLU A 166 13.10 9.39 -11.41
C GLU A 166 12.63 9.03 -10.01
N LEU A 167 13.54 8.66 -9.09
CA LEU A 167 13.19 8.42 -7.67
C LEU A 167 12.67 9.68 -6.98
N LYS A 168 13.01 10.85 -7.50
CA LYS A 168 12.43 12.11 -7.04
C LYS A 168 10.89 12.10 -7.09
N PHE A 169 10.28 11.29 -7.95
CA PHE A 169 8.83 11.13 -7.97
C PHE A 169 8.29 10.60 -6.64
N PHE A 170 8.98 9.67 -5.97
CA PHE A 170 8.58 9.19 -4.65
C PHE A 170 8.73 10.26 -3.56
N ASP A 171 9.69 11.15 -3.70
CA ASP A 171 9.87 12.25 -2.74
C ASP A 171 8.81 13.35 -2.91
N ASP A 172 8.37 13.57 -4.14
CA ASP A 172 7.45 14.65 -4.48
C ASP A 172 5.97 14.26 -4.37
N ILE A 173 5.64 12.96 -4.48
CA ILE A 173 4.24 12.52 -4.52
C ILE A 173 3.57 12.62 -3.16
N TYR A 174 2.32 13.06 -3.16
CA TYR A 174 1.49 13.11 -1.95
C TYR A 174 0.80 11.77 -1.69
N THR A 175 0.41 11.54 -0.44
CA THR A 175 -0.37 10.36 -0.02
C THR A 175 -1.85 10.68 0.21
N THR A 176 -2.19 11.99 0.31
CA THR A 176 -3.57 12.46 0.45
C THR A 176 -3.91 13.44 -0.66
N TRP A 177 -5.11 13.35 -1.20
CA TRP A 177 -5.50 13.99 -2.44
C TRP A 177 -6.76 14.84 -2.27
N ASP A 178 -6.80 15.96 -2.98
CA ASP A 178 -7.97 16.85 -3.02
C ASP A 178 -8.93 16.47 -4.16
N ASP A 179 -8.41 15.82 -5.22
CA ASP A 179 -9.21 15.33 -6.33
C ASP A 179 -8.58 14.07 -6.95
N THR A 180 -9.42 13.23 -7.54
CA THR A 180 -9.00 12.03 -8.24
C THR A 180 -9.85 11.81 -9.48
N LYS A 181 -9.20 11.69 -10.64
CA LYS A 181 -9.84 11.39 -11.91
C LYS A 181 -9.33 10.06 -12.46
N VAL A 182 -10.25 9.14 -12.72
CA VAL A 182 -9.95 7.95 -13.54
C VAL A 182 -10.08 8.37 -14.99
N LEU A 183 -8.95 8.49 -15.67
CA LEU A 183 -8.93 9.00 -17.05
C LEU A 183 -9.32 7.91 -18.04
N GLN A 184 -8.86 6.70 -17.81
CA GLN A 184 -9.19 5.52 -18.60
C GLN A 184 -8.83 4.24 -17.83
N GLY A 185 -9.44 3.12 -18.17
CA GLY A 185 -9.10 1.85 -17.59
C GLY A 185 -9.97 0.70 -18.05
N GLU A 186 -9.39 -0.49 -18.04
CA GLU A 186 -10.04 -1.76 -18.30
C GLU A 186 -9.47 -2.80 -17.33
N ILE A 187 -10.34 -3.44 -16.56
CA ILE A 187 -9.94 -4.38 -15.50
C ILE A 187 -9.05 -5.50 -16.06
N GLY A 188 -7.94 -5.75 -15.40
CA GLY A 188 -6.97 -6.77 -15.82
C GLY A 188 -6.11 -6.36 -17.00
N GLN A 189 -6.32 -5.19 -17.59
CA GLN A 189 -5.58 -4.73 -18.75
C GLN A 189 -4.75 -3.48 -18.47
N PHE A 190 -5.37 -2.37 -18.09
CA PHE A 190 -4.68 -1.12 -17.83
C PHE A 190 -5.53 -0.16 -17.00
N ILE A 191 -4.90 0.85 -16.41
CA ILE A 191 -5.58 1.99 -15.81
C ILE A 191 -4.67 3.22 -15.82
N THR A 192 -5.28 4.39 -16.00
CA THR A 192 -4.63 5.69 -15.84
C THR A 192 -5.44 6.54 -14.89
N ILE A 193 -4.80 7.01 -13.83
CA ILE A 193 -5.40 7.86 -12.78
C ILE A 193 -4.61 9.15 -12.70
N ALA A 194 -5.31 10.27 -12.61
CA ALA A 194 -4.75 11.57 -12.23
C ALA A 194 -5.24 11.96 -10.84
N ARG A 195 -4.33 12.44 -10.01
CA ARG A 195 -4.61 12.88 -8.64
C ARG A 195 -4.07 14.29 -8.43
N ARG A 196 -4.82 15.11 -7.71
CA ARG A 196 -4.46 16.50 -7.44
C ARG A 196 -4.24 16.74 -5.96
N LYS A 197 -3.21 17.52 -5.67
CA LYS A 197 -2.98 18.13 -4.36
C LYS A 197 -2.65 19.61 -4.55
N GLY A 198 -3.47 20.50 -3.99
CA GLY A 198 -3.34 21.93 -4.29
C GLY A 198 -3.49 22.20 -5.79
N GLU A 199 -2.46 22.75 -6.41
CA GLU A 199 -2.39 23.01 -7.85
C GLU A 199 -1.62 21.93 -8.63
N GLU A 200 -1.01 20.98 -7.94
CA GLU A 200 -0.16 19.95 -8.55
C GLU A 200 -0.97 18.69 -8.91
N TRP A 201 -0.70 18.17 -10.10
CA TRP A 201 -1.30 16.93 -10.59
C TRP A 201 -0.25 15.85 -10.82
N PHE A 202 -0.57 14.65 -10.37
CA PHE A 202 0.23 13.44 -10.54
C PHE A 202 -0.56 12.43 -11.35
N ILE A 203 0.05 11.93 -12.43
CA ILE A 203 -0.59 10.95 -13.31
C ILE A 203 0.18 9.64 -13.20
N GLY A 204 -0.51 8.57 -12.84
CA GLY A 204 -0.01 7.20 -12.88
C GLY A 204 -0.75 6.39 -13.93
N SER A 205 0.01 5.65 -14.75
CA SER A 205 -0.54 4.73 -15.73
C SER A 205 0.19 3.39 -15.65
N ILE A 206 -0.57 2.32 -15.51
CA ILE A 206 -0.05 0.95 -15.47
C ILE A 206 -0.79 0.07 -16.47
N THR A 207 -0.07 -0.91 -17.01
CA THR A 207 -0.61 -1.93 -17.93
C THR A 207 -0.23 -3.31 -17.42
N ASN A 208 -0.93 -4.33 -17.90
CA ASN A 208 -0.51 -5.72 -17.74
C ASN A 208 0.78 -5.99 -18.55
N ASN A 209 1.05 -7.26 -18.87
CA ASN A 209 2.27 -7.65 -19.61
C ASN A 209 2.26 -7.24 -21.10
N GLU A 210 1.19 -6.63 -21.58
CA GLU A 210 1.08 -6.17 -22.96
C GLU A 210 1.41 -4.69 -23.08
N ALA A 211 2.25 -4.33 -24.04
CA ALA A 211 2.56 -2.94 -24.34
C ALA A 211 1.33 -2.24 -24.99
N ARG A 212 1.05 -1.03 -24.54
CA ARG A 212 -0.06 -0.20 -25.07
C ARG A 212 0.36 1.24 -25.24
N ALA A 213 -0.19 1.88 -26.27
CA ALA A 213 -0.20 3.32 -26.38
C ALA A 213 -1.53 3.83 -25.79
N LEU A 214 -1.45 4.59 -24.71
CA LEU A 214 -2.60 5.11 -23.97
C LEU A 214 -2.60 6.65 -24.06
N PRO A 215 -3.27 7.23 -25.07
CA PRO A 215 -3.37 8.68 -25.16
C PRO A 215 -4.18 9.23 -23.99
N VAL A 216 -3.67 10.28 -23.36
CA VAL A 216 -4.30 10.95 -22.22
C VAL A 216 -4.61 12.38 -22.61
N SER A 217 -5.89 12.77 -22.57
CA SER A 217 -6.25 14.20 -22.65
C SER A 217 -5.86 14.89 -21.36
N LEU A 218 -5.27 16.08 -21.50
CA LEU A 218 -4.93 16.96 -20.39
C LEU A 218 -5.93 18.10 -20.19
N ASP A 219 -7.12 18.02 -20.79
CA ASP A 219 -8.17 19.06 -20.75
C ASP A 219 -8.70 19.33 -19.32
N PHE A 220 -8.34 18.51 -18.36
CA PHE A 220 -8.68 18.71 -16.95
C PHE A 220 -7.68 19.60 -16.20
N LEU A 221 -6.55 19.92 -16.80
CA LEU A 221 -5.61 20.88 -16.26
C LEU A 221 -6.13 22.30 -16.44
N PRO A 222 -5.84 23.23 -15.49
CA PRO A 222 -6.27 24.62 -15.59
C PRO A 222 -5.63 25.37 -16.73
#